data_d412f68791900dad12837773fbe97ca3
#
_entry.id   d412f68791900dad12837773fbe97ca3
#
_cell.length_a   1.000
_cell.length_b   1.000
_cell.length_c   1.000
_cell.angle_alpha   90.00
_cell.angle_beta   90.00
_cell.angle_gamma   90.00
#
_symmetry.space_group_name_H-M   'P 1'
#
loop_
_entity.id
_entity.type
_entity.pdbx_description
1 polymer ?
#
loop_
_entity_poly.entity_id
_entity_poly.type
_entity_poly.pdbx_seq_one_letter_code
_entity_poly.pdbx_strand_id
1 'polypeptide(L)'
;MTIKQLDKKLDELWAEAPVKAAFGNEQFEEMLKEFGISSMEEAKEKLVRITSGVYALKTDIPKISAILKQMKAVRHAAYQDRKFLMDKLIYEFANHECCITIDPYEAIESLGIEKGDYLYDTLKEVAPKAWRKYLKSEHLSAFYKPLNL
;
A
#
# COMPACT_ATOMS: atom_id res chain seq x y z
N MET A 1 -4.55 -8.58 16.20
CA MET A 1 -4.54 -7.30 15.46
C MET A 1 -5.68 -7.28 14.46
N THR A 2 -6.36 -6.15 14.35
CA THR A 2 -7.39 -5.91 13.33
C THR A 2 -6.81 -5.14 12.14
N ILE A 3 -7.51 -5.14 11.00
CA ILE A 3 -7.12 -4.33 9.82
C ILE A 3 -6.99 -2.87 10.22
N LYS A 4 -7.96 -2.34 10.97
CA LYS A 4 -7.95 -0.95 11.46
C LYS A 4 -6.73 -0.64 12.35
N GLN A 5 -6.31 -1.59 13.19
CA GLN A 5 -5.12 -1.42 14.01
C GLN A 5 -3.85 -1.42 13.18
N LEU A 6 -3.78 -2.25 12.14
CA LEU A 6 -2.66 -2.23 11.20
C LEU A 6 -2.58 -0.90 10.47
N ASP A 7 -3.70 -0.43 9.91
CA ASP A 7 -3.75 0.84 9.18
C ASP A 7 -3.30 1.99 10.07
N LYS A 8 -3.76 2.03 11.32
CA LYS A 8 -3.33 3.05 12.29
C LYS A 8 -1.82 3.04 12.52
N LYS A 9 -1.21 1.86 12.68
CA LYS A 9 0.24 1.74 12.83
C LYS A 9 1.00 2.25 11.61
N LEU A 10 0.52 1.92 10.43
CA LEU A 10 1.13 2.37 9.17
C LEU A 10 1.02 3.89 9.02
N ASP A 11 -0.14 4.46 9.35
CA ASP A 11 -0.35 5.91 9.31
C ASP A 11 0.57 6.65 10.30
N GLU A 12 0.75 6.11 11.51
CA GLU A 12 1.66 6.66 12.51
C GLU A 12 3.12 6.66 12.01
N LEU A 13 3.56 5.59 11.36
CA LEU A 13 4.91 5.51 10.77
C LEU A 13 5.07 6.50 9.62
N TRP A 14 4.08 6.57 8.72
CA TRP A 14 4.13 7.49 7.60
C TRP A 14 4.08 8.96 8.03
N ALA A 15 3.40 9.27 9.12
CA ALA A 15 3.35 10.64 9.68
C ALA A 15 4.73 11.17 10.07
N GLU A 16 5.71 10.30 10.33
CA GLU A 16 7.09 10.68 10.63
C GLU A 16 7.93 10.99 9.36
N ALA A 17 7.40 10.66 8.17
CA ALA A 17 8.13 10.87 6.93
C ALA A 17 8.26 12.37 6.62
N PRO A 18 9.46 12.86 6.26
CA PRO A 18 9.70 14.26 5.92
C PRO A 18 9.21 14.58 4.51
N VAL A 19 7.91 14.47 4.29
CA VAL A 19 7.24 14.72 3.01
C VAL A 19 6.22 15.84 3.15
N LYS A 20 5.94 16.52 2.03
CA LYS A 20 4.90 17.54 1.95
C LYS A 20 4.03 17.29 0.73
N ALA A 21 2.74 17.62 0.82
CA ALA A 21 1.78 17.47 -0.25
C ALA A 21 1.50 18.81 -0.93
N ALA A 22 1.35 18.79 -2.26
CA ALA A 22 0.93 19.94 -3.05
C ALA A 22 0.11 19.48 -4.27
N PHE A 23 -1.11 19.95 -4.35
CA PHE A 23 -2.07 19.60 -5.40
C PHE A 23 -2.53 20.87 -6.14
N GLY A 24 -1.61 21.59 -6.74
CA GLY A 24 -1.85 22.82 -7.47
C GLY A 24 -0.73 23.81 -7.30
N ASN A 25 -0.73 24.85 -8.14
CA ASN A 25 0.38 25.81 -8.21
C ASN A 25 0.59 26.59 -6.90
N GLU A 26 -0.48 27.04 -6.27
CA GLU A 26 -0.40 27.81 -5.02
C GLU A 26 0.17 26.97 -3.88
N GLN A 27 -0.32 25.75 -3.72
CA GLN A 27 0.18 24.82 -2.71
C GLN A 27 1.64 24.44 -2.98
N PHE A 28 2.02 24.28 -4.26
CA PHE A 28 3.39 23.98 -4.64
C PHE A 28 4.34 25.13 -4.27
N GLU A 29 3.95 26.37 -4.53
CA GLU A 29 4.74 27.56 -4.15
C GLU A 29 4.90 27.67 -2.62
N GLU A 30 3.84 27.44 -1.86
CA GLU A 30 3.90 27.42 -0.40
C GLU A 30 4.82 26.32 0.11
N MET A 31 4.74 25.13 -0.49
CA MET A 31 5.60 24.00 -0.17
C MET A 31 7.07 24.32 -0.41
N LEU A 32 7.41 24.99 -1.52
CA LEU A 32 8.78 25.42 -1.81
C LEU A 32 9.30 26.36 -0.72
N LYS A 33 8.49 27.29 -0.24
CA LYS A 33 8.84 28.17 0.87
C LYS A 33 9.09 27.41 2.15
N GLU A 34 8.26 26.43 2.47
CA GLU A 34 8.41 25.59 3.66
C GLU A 34 9.70 24.75 3.62
N PHE A 35 10.13 24.30 2.44
CA PHE A 35 11.41 23.64 2.24
C PHE A 35 12.61 24.59 2.18
N GLY A 36 12.38 25.90 2.17
CA GLY A 36 13.45 26.90 2.04
C GLY A 36 14.01 27.01 0.62
N ILE A 37 13.21 26.64 -0.39
CA ILE A 37 13.57 26.67 -1.81
C ILE A 37 13.06 27.97 -2.43
N SER A 38 13.95 28.75 -3.07
CA SER A 38 13.67 30.08 -3.57
C SER A 38 13.48 30.18 -5.09
N SER A 39 13.77 29.11 -5.87
CA SER A 39 13.64 29.08 -7.32
C SER A 39 13.27 27.71 -7.85
N MET A 40 12.73 27.65 -9.07
CA MET A 40 12.46 26.39 -9.76
C MET A 40 13.72 25.62 -10.11
N GLU A 41 14.84 26.30 -10.36
CA GLU A 41 16.14 25.66 -10.59
C GLU A 41 16.62 24.94 -9.35
N GLU A 42 16.53 25.58 -8.18
CA GLU A 42 16.85 24.98 -6.89
C GLU A 42 15.91 23.79 -6.58
N ALA A 43 14.61 23.91 -6.91
CA ALA A 43 13.66 22.82 -6.75
C ALA A 43 14.03 21.58 -7.57
N LYS A 44 14.43 21.76 -8.83
CA LYS A 44 14.89 20.66 -9.70
C LYS A 44 16.12 19.95 -9.14
N GLU A 45 17.00 20.69 -8.50
CA GLU A 45 18.21 20.16 -7.89
C GLU A 45 17.97 19.41 -6.57
N LYS A 46 17.12 19.94 -5.70
CA LYS A 46 16.97 19.50 -4.31
C LYS A 46 15.71 18.68 -4.04
N LEU A 47 14.67 18.80 -4.85
CA LEU A 47 13.35 18.22 -4.63
C LEU A 47 13.15 16.96 -5.45
N VAL A 48 12.45 15.99 -4.89
CA VAL A 48 12.01 14.78 -5.59
C VAL A 48 10.53 14.53 -5.33
N ARG A 49 9.83 14.07 -6.36
CA ARG A 49 8.45 13.62 -6.24
C ARG A 49 8.44 12.14 -5.82
N ILE A 50 7.86 11.86 -4.66
CA ILE A 50 7.72 10.49 -4.14
C ILE A 50 6.58 9.77 -4.83
N THR A 51 5.42 10.45 -4.91
CA THR A 51 4.24 9.99 -5.63
C THR A 51 3.45 11.23 -6.07
N SER A 52 2.31 11.04 -6.74
CA SER A 52 1.51 12.17 -7.21
C SER A 52 1.16 13.13 -6.07
N GLY A 53 1.57 14.37 -6.19
CA GLY A 53 1.31 15.42 -5.21
C GLY A 53 2.12 15.34 -3.91
N VAL A 54 3.05 14.41 -3.78
CA VAL A 54 3.88 14.22 -2.56
C VAL A 54 5.34 14.40 -2.90
N TYR A 55 6.02 15.29 -2.18
CA TYR A 55 7.39 15.71 -2.44
C TYR A 55 8.26 15.63 -1.19
N ALA A 56 9.56 15.48 -1.40
CA ALA A 56 10.55 15.48 -0.35
C ALA A 56 11.86 16.10 -0.85
N LEU A 57 12.73 16.49 0.07
CA LEU A 57 14.11 16.82 -0.26
C LEU A 57 14.87 15.53 -0.61
N LYS A 58 15.73 15.58 -1.62
CA LYS A 58 16.58 14.42 -1.99
C LYS A 58 17.43 13.92 -0.84
N THR A 59 17.86 14.82 0.04
CA THR A 59 18.64 14.48 1.24
C THR A 59 17.86 13.65 2.26
N ASP A 60 16.53 13.67 2.21
CA ASP A 60 15.64 12.91 3.11
C ASP A 60 15.26 11.52 2.56
N ILE A 61 15.67 11.17 1.35
CA ILE A 61 15.37 9.87 0.74
C ILE A 61 15.79 8.69 1.63
N PRO A 62 16.99 8.66 2.24
CA PRO A 62 17.36 7.56 3.14
C PRO A 62 16.42 7.39 4.32
N LYS A 63 15.96 8.49 4.91
CA LYS A 63 15.01 8.47 6.03
C LYS A 63 13.64 7.94 5.59
N ILE A 64 13.14 8.39 4.44
CA ILE A 64 11.88 7.91 3.86
C ILE A 64 11.97 6.42 3.53
N SER A 65 13.07 5.98 2.93
CA SER A 65 13.33 4.58 2.62
C SER A 65 13.32 3.70 3.88
N ALA A 66 13.90 4.18 4.98
CA ALA A 66 13.88 3.48 6.26
C ALA A 66 12.46 3.32 6.82
N ILE A 67 11.65 4.38 6.72
CA ILE A 67 10.23 4.34 7.14
C ILE A 67 9.45 3.33 6.31
N LEU A 68 9.61 3.33 4.98
CA LEU A 68 8.95 2.38 4.09
C LEU A 68 9.33 0.93 4.40
N LYS A 69 10.60 0.68 4.76
CA LYS A 69 11.05 -0.65 5.22
C LYS A 69 10.37 -1.07 6.52
N GLN A 70 10.24 -0.16 7.47
CA GLN A 70 9.51 -0.42 8.71
C GLN A 70 8.04 -0.72 8.46
N MET A 71 7.39 0.04 7.60
CA MET A 71 6.00 -0.20 7.22
C MET A 71 5.82 -1.58 6.57
N LYS A 72 6.74 -1.96 5.68
CA LYS A 72 6.74 -3.30 5.08
C LYS A 72 6.89 -4.39 6.14
N ALA A 73 7.82 -4.22 7.08
CA ALA A 73 8.02 -5.19 8.17
C ALA A 73 6.79 -5.33 9.06
N VAL A 74 6.11 -4.25 9.37
CA VAL A 74 4.86 -4.25 10.16
C VAL A 74 3.74 -5.00 9.42
N ARG A 75 3.56 -4.74 8.12
CA ARG A 75 2.59 -5.48 7.30
C ARG A 75 2.90 -6.98 7.25
N HIS A 76 4.15 -7.34 6.97
CA HIS A 76 4.56 -8.74 6.87
C HIS A 76 4.40 -9.48 8.18
N ALA A 77 4.68 -8.86 9.33
CA ALA A 77 4.44 -9.44 10.63
C ALA A 77 2.95 -9.76 10.86
N ALA A 78 2.05 -8.86 10.46
CA ALA A 78 0.61 -9.09 10.53
C ALA A 78 0.15 -10.24 9.61
N TYR A 79 0.70 -10.32 8.41
CA TYR A 79 0.34 -11.36 7.43
C TYR A 79 0.82 -12.76 7.78
N GLN A 80 1.69 -12.93 8.75
CA GLN A 80 2.07 -14.24 9.28
C GLN A 80 0.89 -14.93 9.97
N ASP A 81 -0.05 -14.19 10.50
CA ASP A 81 -1.32 -14.72 10.99
C ASP A 81 -2.23 -15.03 9.80
N ARG A 82 -2.46 -16.32 9.54
CA ARG A 82 -3.25 -16.78 8.39
C ARG A 82 -4.69 -16.26 8.42
N LYS A 83 -5.27 -16.17 9.62
CA LYS A 83 -6.61 -15.62 9.76
C LYS A 83 -6.63 -14.14 9.40
N PHE A 84 -5.67 -13.39 9.88
CA PHE A 84 -5.53 -11.98 9.51
C PHE A 84 -5.33 -11.80 8.00
N LEU A 85 -4.47 -12.61 7.39
CA LEU A 85 -4.23 -12.57 5.94
C LEU A 85 -5.51 -12.88 5.16
N MET A 86 -6.29 -13.86 5.60
CA MET A 86 -7.59 -14.20 5.01
C MET A 86 -8.54 -13.00 5.07
N ASP A 87 -8.69 -12.41 6.24
CA ASP A 87 -9.60 -11.29 6.46
C ASP A 87 -9.16 -10.06 5.65
N LYS A 88 -7.85 -9.82 5.57
CA LYS A 88 -7.27 -8.72 4.78
C LYS A 88 -7.53 -8.91 3.28
N LEU A 89 -7.36 -10.11 2.76
CA LEU A 89 -7.66 -10.42 1.35
C LEU A 89 -9.13 -10.19 1.04
N ILE A 90 -10.04 -10.69 1.88
CA ILE A 90 -11.48 -10.48 1.70
C ILE A 90 -11.82 -8.99 1.72
N TYR A 91 -11.23 -8.25 2.64
CA TYR A 91 -11.37 -6.80 2.71
C TYR A 91 -10.92 -6.11 1.41
N GLU A 92 -9.76 -6.49 0.88
CA GLU A 92 -9.24 -5.91 -0.36
C GLU A 92 -10.06 -6.32 -1.59
N PHE A 93 -10.62 -7.53 -1.63
CA PHE A 93 -11.55 -7.90 -2.71
C PHE A 93 -12.78 -7.01 -2.73
N ALA A 94 -13.31 -6.66 -1.57
CA ALA A 94 -14.43 -5.72 -1.46
C ALA A 94 -14.00 -4.30 -1.84
N ASN A 95 -12.84 -3.87 -1.35
CA ASN A 95 -12.30 -2.53 -1.60
C ASN A 95 -11.99 -2.28 -3.07
N HIS A 96 -11.54 -3.30 -3.80
CA HIS A 96 -11.29 -3.25 -5.25
C HIS A 96 -12.51 -3.61 -6.10
N GLU A 97 -13.68 -3.76 -5.49
CA GLU A 97 -14.94 -4.09 -6.20
C GLU A 97 -14.81 -5.33 -7.11
N CYS A 98 -14.10 -6.35 -6.63
CA CYS A 98 -13.81 -7.56 -7.41
C CYS A 98 -15.06 -8.36 -7.80
N CYS A 99 -16.21 -8.11 -7.17
CA CYS A 99 -17.50 -8.67 -7.58
C CYS A 99 -17.98 -8.16 -8.95
N ILE A 100 -17.52 -6.98 -9.38
CA ILE A 100 -17.90 -6.39 -10.67
C ILE A 100 -17.06 -6.98 -11.80
N THR A 101 -15.72 -7.05 -11.61
CA THR A 101 -14.78 -7.50 -12.65
C THR A 101 -14.52 -9.00 -12.63
N ILE A 102 -14.83 -9.69 -11.53
CA ILE A 102 -14.47 -11.09 -11.27
C ILE A 102 -12.94 -11.30 -11.40
N ASP A 103 -12.17 -10.30 -11.01
CA ASP A 103 -10.72 -10.28 -11.08
C ASP A 103 -10.12 -9.95 -9.70
N PRO A 104 -9.43 -10.92 -9.06
CA PRO A 104 -8.86 -10.72 -7.73
C PRO A 104 -7.41 -10.22 -7.72
N TYR A 105 -6.73 -10.17 -8.86
CA TYR A 105 -5.27 -10.05 -8.91
C TYR A 105 -4.76 -8.69 -8.41
N GLU A 106 -5.40 -7.61 -8.79
CA GLU A 106 -5.01 -6.27 -8.32
C GLU A 106 -5.15 -6.13 -6.81
N ALA A 107 -6.23 -6.69 -6.24
CA ALA A 107 -6.45 -6.73 -4.80
C ALA A 107 -5.38 -7.55 -4.08
N ILE A 108 -4.99 -8.71 -4.64
CA ILE A 108 -3.93 -9.55 -4.10
C ILE A 108 -2.58 -8.82 -4.15
N GLU A 109 -2.27 -8.20 -5.27
CA GLU A 109 -1.03 -7.42 -5.45
C GLU A 109 -0.94 -6.25 -4.47
N SER A 110 -2.06 -5.66 -4.08
CA SER A 110 -2.10 -4.54 -3.13
C SER A 110 -1.54 -4.89 -1.75
N LEU A 111 -1.46 -6.18 -1.40
CA LEU A 111 -0.83 -6.61 -0.15
C LEU A 111 0.69 -6.47 -0.16
N GLY A 112 1.32 -6.34 -1.33
CA GLY A 112 2.75 -6.16 -1.44
C GLY A 112 3.59 -7.41 -1.12
N ILE A 113 3.01 -8.61 -1.23
CA ILE A 113 3.73 -9.88 -1.06
C ILE A 113 4.27 -10.31 -2.41
N GLU A 114 5.58 -10.22 -2.60
CA GLU A 114 6.25 -10.54 -3.85
C GLU A 114 6.66 -12.02 -3.94
N LYS A 115 6.89 -12.53 -5.15
CA LYS A 115 7.25 -13.93 -5.39
C LYS A 115 8.50 -14.42 -4.64
N GLY A 116 9.46 -13.56 -4.38
CA GLY A 116 10.65 -13.88 -3.59
C GLY A 116 10.48 -13.76 -2.09
N ASP A 117 9.30 -13.37 -1.63
CA ASP A 117 9.00 -13.16 -0.23
C ASP A 117 8.69 -14.50 0.47
N TYR A 118 9.13 -14.64 1.74
CA TYR A 118 8.84 -15.84 2.53
C TYR A 118 7.34 -16.08 2.79
N LEU A 119 6.52 -15.03 2.68
CA LEU A 119 5.07 -15.13 2.81
C LEU A 119 4.36 -15.59 1.53
N TYR A 120 5.08 -15.70 0.42
CA TYR A 120 4.43 -15.98 -0.87
C TYR A 120 3.78 -17.37 -0.92
N ASP A 121 4.40 -18.37 -0.31
CA ASP A 121 3.82 -19.71 -0.23
C ASP A 121 2.55 -19.71 0.61
N THR A 122 2.54 -18.95 1.71
CA THR A 122 1.33 -18.76 2.53
C THR A 122 0.23 -18.07 1.72
N LEU A 123 0.58 -17.04 0.95
CA LEU A 123 -0.36 -16.35 0.07
C LEU A 123 -1.00 -17.31 -0.94
N LYS A 124 -0.21 -18.17 -1.58
CA LYS A 124 -0.72 -19.17 -2.53
C LYS A 124 -1.74 -20.12 -1.91
N GLU A 125 -1.58 -20.45 -0.64
CA GLU A 125 -2.52 -21.32 0.09
C GLU A 125 -3.78 -20.57 0.55
N VAL A 126 -3.62 -19.36 1.03
CA VAL A 126 -4.71 -18.57 1.65
C VAL A 126 -5.56 -17.85 0.62
N ALA A 127 -4.96 -17.28 -0.42
CA ALA A 127 -5.68 -16.46 -1.40
C ALA A 127 -6.81 -17.21 -2.13
N PRO A 128 -6.64 -18.46 -2.58
CA PRO A 128 -7.76 -19.20 -3.20
C PRO A 128 -8.93 -19.41 -2.25
N LYS A 129 -8.64 -19.68 -0.97
CA LYS A 129 -9.68 -19.86 0.05
C LYS A 129 -10.43 -18.56 0.32
N ALA A 130 -9.70 -17.45 0.43
CA ALA A 130 -10.27 -16.13 0.60
C ALA A 130 -11.14 -15.72 -0.59
N TRP A 131 -10.68 -16.00 -1.81
CA TRP A 131 -11.41 -15.70 -3.04
C TRP A 131 -12.71 -16.48 -3.13
N ARG A 132 -12.69 -17.78 -2.84
CA ARG A 132 -13.90 -18.60 -2.77
C ARG A 132 -14.90 -18.07 -1.75
N LYS A 133 -14.42 -17.72 -0.55
CA LYS A 133 -15.26 -17.19 0.52
C LYS A 133 -15.90 -15.87 0.13
N TYR A 134 -15.14 -14.98 -0.49
CA TYR A 134 -15.64 -13.71 -1.00
C TYR A 134 -16.70 -13.89 -2.08
N LEU A 135 -16.42 -14.71 -3.11
CA LEU A 135 -17.38 -14.99 -4.18
C LEU A 135 -18.68 -15.60 -3.65
N LYS A 136 -18.57 -16.49 -2.67
CA LYS A 136 -19.76 -17.07 -2.00
C LYS A 136 -20.59 -15.99 -1.31
N SER A 137 -19.95 -15.06 -0.61
CA SER A 137 -20.65 -13.95 0.06
C SER A 137 -21.36 -13.02 -0.92
N GLU A 138 -20.87 -12.91 -2.15
CA GLU A 138 -21.44 -12.09 -3.22
C GLU A 138 -22.38 -12.89 -4.14
N HIS A 139 -22.69 -14.16 -3.81
CA HIS A 139 -23.49 -15.08 -4.64
C HIS A 139 -22.91 -15.33 -6.03
N LEU A 140 -21.58 -15.36 -6.14
CA LEU A 140 -20.82 -15.52 -7.39
C LEU A 140 -19.95 -16.79 -7.42
N SER A 141 -20.25 -17.81 -6.61
CA SER A 141 -19.44 -19.03 -6.51
C SER A 141 -19.24 -19.74 -7.85
N ALA A 142 -20.20 -19.64 -8.77
CA ALA A 142 -20.13 -20.25 -10.11
C ALA A 142 -19.00 -19.65 -10.97
N PHE A 143 -18.51 -18.46 -10.64
CA PHE A 143 -17.45 -17.76 -11.39
C PHE A 143 -16.04 -18.07 -10.87
N TYR A 144 -15.92 -18.93 -9.87
CA TYR A 144 -14.60 -19.27 -9.33
C TYR A 144 -13.76 -20.00 -10.40
N LYS A 145 -12.52 -19.50 -10.56
CA LYS A 145 -11.47 -20.16 -11.34
C LYS A 145 -10.21 -20.25 -10.50
N PRO A 146 -9.41 -21.33 -10.62
CA PRO A 146 -8.12 -21.41 -9.91
C PRO A 146 -7.24 -20.18 -10.16
N LEU A 147 -6.63 -19.66 -9.08
CA LEU A 147 -5.73 -18.52 -9.17
C LEU A 147 -4.36 -18.94 -9.71
N ASN A 148 -3.80 -18.11 -10.59
CA ASN A 148 -2.45 -18.27 -11.11
C ASN A 148 -1.49 -17.32 -10.36
N LEU A 149 -0.94 -17.82 -9.27
CA LEU A 149 0.00 -17.07 -8.41
C LEU A 149 1.41 -17.64 -8.48
#